data_1eada2ccc18b6a074afb75257c52fc5e
#
_entry.id   1eada2ccc18b6a074afb75257c52fc5e
#
_cell.length_a   1.000
_cell.length_b   1.000
_cell.length_c   1.000
_cell.angle_alpha   90.00
_cell.angle_beta   90.00
_cell.angle_gamma   90.00
#
_symmetry.space_group_name_H-M   'P 1'
#
loop_
_entity.id
_entity.type
_entity.pdbx_description
1 polymer ?
#
loop_
_entity_poly.entity_id
_entity_poly.type
_entity_poly.pdbx_seq_one_letter_code
_entity_poly.pdbx_strand_id
1 'polypeptide(L)'
;VNINKLVLGDKGKNKIFKYVPHGLNNKLFSKLEGDDKKLVDFKKALQLPTDLDFHLLFNSRNIRRKQIPDTIMAWKLFTDKLSEEENKKCMLTLKTEAIFEPGTDLPAVIEYFGVNNVRILDHKLSTQEMNLLYNTADGVVLLSNAEGWGLALTEAMLSGTPFIAAVTGGMQDQMRFEDEDGKWIEFNSEIPSNHHGRYKKHGEWALPVYIKSSSIVGSPSTPYIYDDHIDPKEASERMMELYKMGKEERSRIGKLGMEWALGDEAGFTSEKMSNKIIESTDLLFKTWKPRNKYVFLKDTEYVKRVLPHKLIY
;
A
#
# COMPACT_ATOMS: atom_id res chain seq x y z
N VAL A 1 -0.47 11.40 12.34
CA VAL A 1 -0.51 12.04 13.66
C VAL A 1 0.25 13.36 13.64
N ASN A 2 1.53 13.36 13.29
CA ASN A 2 2.40 14.54 13.38
C ASN A 2 1.99 15.68 12.44
N ILE A 3 1.58 15.37 11.21
CA ILE A 3 1.04 16.36 10.25
C ILE A 3 -0.22 17.04 10.83
N ASN A 4 -1.13 16.27 11.42
CA ASN A 4 -2.33 16.81 12.03
C ASN A 4 -2.01 17.77 13.20
N LYS A 5 -1.00 17.44 14.02
CA LYS A 5 -0.52 18.32 15.08
C LYS A 5 0.03 19.62 14.53
N LEU A 6 0.82 19.54 13.46
CA LEU A 6 1.40 20.72 12.79
C LEU A 6 0.29 21.62 12.22
N VAL A 7 -0.63 21.06 11.44
CA VAL A 7 -1.71 21.82 10.79
C VAL A 7 -2.63 22.48 11.81
N LEU A 8 -2.93 21.81 12.91
CA LEU A 8 -3.80 22.37 13.95
C LEU A 8 -3.09 23.35 14.88
N GLY A 9 -1.74 23.29 14.98
CA GLY A 9 -0.98 24.17 15.86
C GLY A 9 -1.56 24.27 17.27
N ASP A 10 -1.80 25.49 17.76
CA ASP A 10 -2.37 25.73 19.09
C ASP A 10 -3.77 25.11 19.25
N LYS A 11 -4.56 25.00 18.20
CA LYS A 11 -5.88 24.34 18.23
C LYS A 11 -5.76 22.83 18.50
N GLY A 12 -4.59 22.26 18.28
CA GLY A 12 -4.29 20.84 18.55
C GLY A 12 -3.90 20.53 20.00
N LYS A 13 -3.49 21.54 20.81
CA LYS A 13 -2.94 21.33 22.16
C LYS A 13 -3.84 20.50 23.10
N ASN A 14 -5.17 20.64 22.95
CA ASN A 14 -6.17 19.94 23.74
C ASN A 14 -6.89 18.83 22.93
N LYS A 15 -6.26 18.29 21.91
CA LYS A 15 -6.79 17.21 21.08
C LYS A 15 -6.03 15.92 21.35
N ILE A 16 -6.75 14.81 21.31
CA ILE A 16 -6.15 13.47 21.37
C ILE A 16 -5.74 13.07 19.96
N PHE A 17 -4.47 12.69 19.80
CA PHE A 17 -3.93 12.15 18.56
C PHE A 17 -3.44 10.74 18.82
N LYS A 18 -3.97 9.78 18.11
CA LYS A 18 -3.55 8.38 18.18
C LYS A 18 -3.31 7.85 16.77
N TYR A 19 -2.25 7.08 16.61
CA TYR A 19 -2.03 6.30 15.40
C TYR A 19 -2.82 5.00 15.50
N VAL A 20 -3.73 4.83 14.56
CA VAL A 20 -4.51 3.60 14.41
C VAL A 20 -4.29 3.10 12.98
N PRO A 21 -3.46 2.07 12.78
CA PRO A 21 -3.23 1.51 11.46
C PRO A 21 -4.50 0.82 10.96
N HIS A 22 -4.59 0.66 9.65
CA HIS A 22 -5.63 -0.18 9.07
C HIS A 22 -5.38 -1.64 9.46
N GLY A 23 -6.40 -2.26 10.06
CA GLY A 23 -6.38 -3.68 10.41
C GLY A 23 -7.35 -4.49 9.57
N LEU A 24 -6.91 -5.65 9.12
CA LEU A 24 -7.72 -6.60 8.37
C LEU A 24 -8.06 -7.83 9.21
N ASN A 25 -9.09 -8.55 8.76
CA ASN A 25 -9.48 -9.78 9.42
C ASN A 25 -8.50 -10.91 9.03
N ASN A 26 -7.61 -11.25 9.96
CA ASN A 26 -6.60 -12.30 9.81
C ASN A 26 -7.16 -13.74 9.78
N LYS A 27 -8.48 -13.90 9.95
CA LYS A 27 -9.18 -15.18 9.66
C LYS A 27 -9.61 -15.29 8.20
N LEU A 28 -9.70 -14.16 7.49
CA LEU A 28 -10.04 -14.12 6.08
C LEU A 28 -8.79 -14.04 5.19
N PHE A 29 -7.77 -13.30 5.65
CA PHE A 29 -6.46 -13.24 5.02
C PHE A 29 -5.47 -13.97 5.91
N SER A 30 -4.94 -15.08 5.45
CA SER A 30 -4.01 -15.93 6.16
C SER A 30 -3.18 -16.78 5.20
N LYS A 31 -1.99 -17.17 5.64
CA LYS A 31 -1.17 -18.12 4.89
C LYS A 31 -1.84 -19.48 4.85
N LEU A 32 -1.83 -20.09 3.68
CA LEU A 32 -2.30 -21.45 3.43
C LEU A 32 -1.11 -22.35 3.08
N GLU A 33 -1.21 -23.62 3.46
CA GLU A 33 -0.22 -24.62 3.04
C GLU A 33 -0.38 -24.90 1.54
N GLY A 34 0.73 -25.27 0.89
CA GLY A 34 0.74 -25.45 -0.57
C GLY A 34 -0.17 -26.58 -1.09
N ASP A 35 -0.47 -27.55 -0.24
CA ASP A 35 -1.34 -28.69 -0.49
C ASP A 35 -2.80 -28.46 -0.03
N ASP A 36 -3.12 -27.29 0.51
CA ASP A 36 -4.53 -26.95 0.83
C ASP A 36 -5.41 -27.18 -0.38
N LYS A 37 -6.43 -27.99 -0.20
CA LYS A 37 -7.32 -28.42 -1.29
C LYS A 37 -7.97 -27.24 -2.00
N LYS A 38 -8.41 -26.20 -1.26
CA LYS A 38 -9.05 -25.02 -1.85
C LYS A 38 -8.05 -24.24 -2.69
N LEU A 39 -6.80 -24.13 -2.24
CA LEU A 39 -5.74 -23.47 -2.98
C LEU A 39 -5.39 -24.22 -4.26
N VAL A 40 -5.29 -25.54 -4.19
CA VAL A 40 -5.03 -26.41 -5.35
C VAL A 40 -6.16 -26.31 -6.36
N ASP A 41 -7.43 -26.39 -5.92
CA ASP A 41 -8.60 -26.29 -6.78
C ASP A 41 -8.70 -24.90 -7.41
N PHE A 42 -8.38 -23.84 -6.66
CA PHE A 42 -8.36 -22.46 -7.16
C PHE A 42 -7.28 -22.24 -8.22
N LYS A 43 -6.06 -22.77 -8.02
CA LYS A 43 -5.00 -22.75 -9.04
C LYS A 43 -5.44 -23.40 -10.34
N LYS A 44 -6.15 -24.54 -10.26
CA LYS A 44 -6.71 -25.21 -11.43
C LYS A 44 -7.82 -24.38 -12.10
N ALA A 45 -8.73 -23.80 -11.31
CA ALA A 45 -9.79 -22.93 -11.83
C ALA A 45 -9.24 -21.70 -12.54
N LEU A 46 -8.14 -21.13 -12.03
CA LEU A 46 -7.41 -20.04 -12.69
C LEU A 46 -6.56 -20.53 -13.87
N GLN A 47 -6.45 -21.85 -14.13
CA GLN A 47 -5.58 -22.40 -15.15
C GLN A 47 -4.14 -21.89 -15.05
N LEU A 48 -3.60 -21.81 -13.82
CA LEU A 48 -2.21 -21.44 -13.62
C LEU A 48 -1.30 -22.57 -14.10
N PRO A 49 -0.20 -22.27 -14.81
CA PRO A 49 0.78 -23.27 -15.21
C PRO A 49 1.31 -24.02 -13.98
N THR A 50 1.43 -25.35 -14.11
CA THR A 50 1.91 -26.22 -13.00
C THR A 50 3.42 -26.08 -12.74
N ASP A 51 4.15 -25.63 -13.75
CA ASP A 51 5.60 -25.38 -13.74
C ASP A 51 5.97 -23.91 -13.53
N LEU A 52 5.04 -23.12 -12.98
CA LEU A 52 5.26 -21.71 -12.71
C LEU A 52 6.31 -21.52 -11.63
N ASP A 53 7.40 -20.82 -11.94
CA ASP A 53 8.50 -20.53 -11.02
C ASP A 53 8.36 -19.19 -10.32
N PHE A 54 7.69 -18.23 -10.99
CA PHE A 54 7.52 -16.88 -10.45
C PHE A 54 6.17 -16.28 -10.84
N HIS A 55 5.39 -15.95 -9.85
CA HIS A 55 4.07 -15.33 -10.00
C HIS A 55 3.97 -14.03 -9.22
N LEU A 56 3.91 -12.89 -9.93
CA LEU A 56 3.61 -11.60 -9.32
C LEU A 56 2.12 -11.28 -9.45
N LEU A 57 1.58 -10.68 -8.40
CA LEU A 57 0.20 -10.20 -8.33
C LEU A 57 0.18 -8.68 -8.15
N PHE A 58 -0.59 -8.00 -9.01
CA PHE A 58 -1.06 -6.65 -8.78
C PHE A 58 -2.55 -6.70 -8.41
N ASN A 59 -2.95 -6.01 -7.35
CA ASN A 59 -4.37 -5.90 -6.97
C ASN A 59 -4.73 -4.45 -6.63
N SER A 60 -5.42 -3.78 -7.53
CA SER A 60 -6.02 -2.46 -7.30
C SER A 60 -6.99 -2.10 -8.42
N ARG A 61 -7.70 -0.97 -8.28
CA ARG A 61 -8.54 -0.40 -9.34
C ARG A 61 -7.67 0.16 -10.47
N ASN A 62 -8.17 0.10 -11.69
CA ASN A 62 -7.51 0.72 -12.83
C ASN A 62 -7.75 2.24 -12.82
N ILE A 63 -6.93 2.97 -12.10
CA ILE A 63 -6.94 4.44 -12.04
C ILE A 63 -5.51 4.98 -12.16
N ARG A 64 -5.32 6.17 -12.73
CA ARG A 64 -4.03 6.73 -13.12
C ARG A 64 -2.96 6.63 -12.03
N ARG A 65 -3.26 7.04 -10.80
CA ARG A 65 -2.28 7.02 -9.70
C ARG A 65 -1.76 5.64 -9.32
N LYS A 66 -2.37 4.56 -9.80
CA LYS A 66 -1.93 3.17 -9.53
C LYS A 66 -0.81 2.71 -10.43
N GLN A 67 -0.47 3.47 -11.46
CA GLN A 67 0.68 3.24 -12.33
C GLN A 67 0.77 1.81 -12.87
N ILE A 68 -0.37 1.28 -13.35
CA ILE A 68 -0.42 -0.08 -13.92
C ILE A 68 0.42 -0.17 -15.20
N PRO A 69 0.41 0.83 -16.11
CA PRO A 69 1.32 0.85 -17.26
C PRO A 69 2.80 0.74 -16.88
N ASP A 70 3.25 1.46 -15.84
CA ASP A 70 4.62 1.38 -15.34
C ASP A 70 4.93 0.01 -14.72
N THR A 71 3.93 -0.63 -14.09
CA THR A 71 4.05 -2.01 -13.60
C THR A 71 4.25 -2.98 -14.76
N ILE A 72 3.50 -2.83 -15.86
CA ILE A 72 3.65 -3.65 -17.08
C ILE A 72 5.02 -3.38 -17.74
N MET A 73 5.45 -2.11 -17.80
CA MET A 73 6.78 -1.75 -18.33
C MET A 73 7.90 -2.36 -17.47
N ALA A 74 7.80 -2.29 -16.15
CA ALA A 74 8.78 -2.90 -15.24
C ALA A 74 8.83 -4.43 -15.42
N TRP A 75 7.66 -5.07 -15.61
CA TRP A 75 7.57 -6.49 -15.91
C TRP A 75 8.24 -6.84 -17.23
N LYS A 76 8.03 -6.05 -18.29
CA LYS A 76 8.72 -6.19 -19.57
C LYS A 76 10.23 -6.11 -19.38
N LEU A 77 10.73 -5.08 -18.70
CA LEU A 77 12.16 -4.89 -18.44
C LEU A 77 12.76 -6.00 -17.58
N PHE A 78 11.98 -6.64 -16.73
CA PHE A 78 12.38 -7.82 -15.97
C PHE A 78 12.47 -9.04 -16.89
N THR A 79 11.41 -9.34 -17.66
CA THR A 79 11.33 -10.54 -18.49
C THR A 79 12.30 -10.52 -19.66
N ASP A 80 12.68 -9.35 -20.17
CA ASP A 80 13.71 -9.20 -21.21
C ASP A 80 15.11 -9.64 -20.77
N LYS A 81 15.34 -9.74 -19.47
CA LYS A 81 16.61 -10.21 -18.88
C LYS A 81 16.65 -11.74 -18.69
N LEU A 82 15.53 -12.42 -18.89
CA LEU A 82 15.40 -13.86 -18.73
C LEU A 82 15.62 -14.58 -20.07
N SER A 83 16.04 -15.82 -19.99
CA SER A 83 15.97 -16.72 -21.15
C SER A 83 14.50 -16.99 -21.52
N GLU A 84 14.25 -17.44 -22.74
CA GLU A 84 12.90 -17.80 -23.19
C GLU A 84 12.25 -18.88 -22.30
N GLU A 85 13.04 -19.84 -21.84
CA GLU A 85 12.58 -20.91 -20.94
C GLU A 85 12.21 -20.39 -19.55
N GLU A 86 12.99 -19.48 -18.96
CA GLU A 86 12.68 -18.86 -17.70
C GLU A 86 11.44 -17.96 -17.82
N ASN A 87 11.37 -17.16 -18.89
CA ASN A 87 10.25 -16.26 -19.12
C ASN A 87 8.90 -17.01 -19.20
N LYS A 88 8.86 -18.17 -19.87
CA LYS A 88 7.66 -19.02 -19.95
C LYS A 88 7.12 -19.46 -18.58
N LYS A 89 8.00 -19.52 -17.57
CA LYS A 89 7.65 -19.91 -16.19
C LYS A 89 7.37 -18.73 -15.26
N CYS A 90 7.25 -17.52 -15.81
CA CYS A 90 6.92 -16.31 -15.08
C CYS A 90 5.56 -15.78 -15.50
N MET A 91 4.79 -15.22 -14.56
CA MET A 91 3.47 -14.64 -14.80
C MET A 91 3.23 -13.41 -13.96
N LEU A 92 2.70 -12.35 -14.56
CA LEU A 92 2.10 -11.21 -13.87
C LEU A 92 0.57 -11.31 -13.94
N THR A 93 -0.08 -11.37 -12.81
CA THR A 93 -1.55 -11.29 -12.75
C THR A 93 -1.97 -9.89 -12.30
N LEU A 94 -2.79 -9.23 -13.10
CA LEU A 94 -3.39 -7.94 -12.81
C LEU A 94 -4.86 -8.17 -12.38
N LYS A 95 -5.13 -8.10 -11.08
CA LYS A 95 -6.49 -8.13 -10.54
C LYS A 95 -7.06 -6.72 -10.56
N THR A 96 -7.72 -6.38 -11.67
CA THR A 96 -8.22 -5.04 -11.96
C THR A 96 -9.17 -5.05 -13.16
N GLU A 97 -9.86 -3.94 -13.38
CA GLU A 97 -10.64 -3.72 -14.59
C GLU A 97 -9.69 -3.59 -15.81
N ALA A 98 -10.00 -4.32 -16.92
CA ALA A 98 -9.16 -4.31 -18.11
C ALA A 98 -9.11 -2.93 -18.78
N ILE A 99 -10.28 -2.28 -18.91
CA ILE A 99 -10.47 -0.96 -19.49
C ILE A 99 -11.31 -0.14 -18.50
N PHE A 100 -10.83 1.03 -18.10
CA PHE A 100 -11.56 1.89 -17.20
C PHE A 100 -11.26 3.36 -17.52
N GLU A 101 -12.28 4.20 -17.66
CA GLU A 101 -12.13 5.58 -18.13
C GLU A 101 -11.20 6.46 -17.25
N PRO A 102 -11.27 6.43 -15.90
CA PRO A 102 -10.31 7.13 -15.05
C PRO A 102 -8.89 6.54 -15.02
N GLY A 103 -8.68 5.39 -15.66
CA GLY A 103 -7.40 4.68 -15.76
C GLY A 103 -6.88 4.63 -17.18
N THR A 104 -6.72 3.40 -17.71
CA THR A 104 -6.22 3.16 -19.05
C THR A 104 -6.79 1.87 -19.66
N ASP A 105 -6.56 1.69 -20.97
CA ASP A 105 -6.76 0.44 -21.72
C ASP A 105 -5.53 -0.46 -21.51
N LEU A 106 -5.63 -1.42 -20.58
CA LEU A 106 -4.52 -2.32 -20.26
C LEU A 106 -4.20 -3.32 -21.38
N PRO A 107 -5.15 -3.92 -22.08
CA PRO A 107 -4.89 -4.69 -23.29
C PRO A 107 -4.00 -3.96 -24.31
N ALA A 108 -4.32 -2.70 -24.61
CA ALA A 108 -3.51 -1.89 -25.53
C ALA A 108 -2.09 -1.63 -24.99
N VAL A 109 -1.93 -1.43 -23.68
CA VAL A 109 -0.60 -1.28 -23.04
C VAL A 109 0.21 -2.57 -23.14
N ILE A 110 -0.42 -3.73 -22.88
CA ILE A 110 0.23 -5.05 -22.99
C ILE A 110 0.69 -5.31 -24.43
N GLU A 111 -0.16 -5.02 -25.39
CA GLU A 111 0.17 -5.13 -26.83
C GLU A 111 1.31 -4.20 -27.22
N TYR A 112 1.24 -2.93 -26.79
CA TYR A 112 2.29 -1.93 -27.07
C TYR A 112 3.68 -2.38 -26.59
N PHE A 113 3.76 -2.97 -25.39
CA PHE A 113 5.02 -3.51 -24.86
C PHE A 113 5.38 -4.91 -25.39
N GLY A 114 4.48 -5.59 -26.08
CA GLY A 114 4.70 -6.94 -26.59
C GLY A 114 4.94 -7.98 -25.49
N VAL A 115 4.20 -7.91 -24.40
CA VAL A 115 4.36 -8.80 -23.23
C VAL A 115 3.35 -9.93 -23.28
N ASN A 116 3.81 -11.19 -23.23
CA ASN A 116 2.97 -12.37 -23.46
C ASN A 116 2.45 -13.06 -22.18
N ASN A 117 3.05 -12.81 -21.03
CA ASN A 117 2.77 -13.50 -19.76
C ASN A 117 2.15 -12.59 -18.70
N VAL A 118 1.28 -11.69 -19.15
CA VAL A 118 0.45 -10.83 -18.33
C VAL A 118 -1.00 -11.30 -18.44
N ARG A 119 -1.63 -11.55 -17.31
CA ARG A 119 -3.04 -11.94 -17.22
C ARG A 119 -3.85 -10.86 -16.52
N ILE A 120 -5.01 -10.51 -17.06
CA ILE A 120 -5.98 -9.62 -16.40
C ILE A 120 -7.11 -10.47 -15.81
N LEU A 121 -7.40 -10.29 -14.51
CA LEU A 121 -8.55 -10.86 -13.81
C LEU A 121 -9.56 -9.74 -13.53
N ASP A 122 -10.46 -9.51 -14.46
CA ASP A 122 -11.45 -8.43 -14.41
C ASP A 122 -12.70 -8.79 -13.57
N HIS A 123 -12.99 -10.08 -13.40
CA HIS A 123 -14.17 -10.52 -12.64
C HIS A 123 -14.00 -10.32 -11.13
N LYS A 124 -15.13 -10.09 -10.45
CA LYS A 124 -15.16 -9.91 -8.99
C LYS A 124 -14.87 -11.23 -8.29
N LEU A 125 -13.97 -11.18 -7.32
CA LEU A 125 -13.65 -12.28 -6.40
C LEU A 125 -14.25 -11.98 -5.02
N SER A 126 -14.67 -13.03 -4.31
CA SER A 126 -14.98 -12.95 -2.88
C SER A 126 -13.72 -12.72 -2.06
N THR A 127 -13.87 -12.31 -0.79
CA THR A 127 -12.72 -12.14 0.10
C THR A 127 -11.92 -13.43 0.29
N GLN A 128 -12.60 -14.58 0.34
CA GLN A 128 -11.96 -15.89 0.44
C GLN A 128 -11.14 -16.20 -0.81
N GLU A 129 -11.69 -15.97 -2.00
CA GLU A 129 -10.96 -16.13 -3.27
C GLU A 129 -9.81 -15.15 -3.38
N MET A 130 -9.95 -13.92 -2.86
CA MET A 130 -8.83 -12.99 -2.79
C MET A 130 -7.69 -13.53 -1.92
N ASN A 131 -7.98 -14.14 -0.75
CA ASN A 131 -6.94 -14.80 0.04
C ASN A 131 -6.27 -15.94 -0.73
N LEU A 132 -7.05 -16.77 -1.44
CA LEU A 132 -6.50 -17.81 -2.31
C LEU A 132 -5.57 -17.19 -3.37
N LEU A 133 -5.99 -16.09 -4.00
CA LEU A 133 -5.18 -15.41 -5.02
C LEU A 133 -3.84 -14.92 -4.46
N TYR A 134 -3.82 -14.29 -3.29
CA TYR A 134 -2.57 -13.90 -2.62
C TYR A 134 -1.66 -15.10 -2.32
N ASN A 135 -2.25 -16.23 -1.90
CA ASN A 135 -1.50 -17.47 -1.64
C ASN A 135 -1.01 -18.18 -2.92
N THR A 136 -1.46 -17.77 -4.12
CA THR A 136 -0.86 -18.26 -5.38
C THR A 136 0.37 -17.47 -5.79
N ALA A 137 0.55 -16.27 -5.26
CA ALA A 137 1.59 -15.34 -5.69
C ALA A 137 2.88 -15.51 -4.89
N ASP A 138 4.00 -15.36 -5.57
CA ASP A 138 5.35 -15.29 -4.99
C ASP A 138 5.68 -13.90 -4.47
N GLY A 139 4.95 -12.89 -4.93
CA GLY A 139 5.06 -11.51 -4.48
C GLY A 139 3.91 -10.65 -4.98
N VAL A 140 3.68 -9.54 -4.29
CA VAL A 140 2.71 -8.51 -4.71
C VAL A 140 3.46 -7.27 -5.17
N VAL A 141 3.00 -6.62 -6.22
CA VAL A 141 3.59 -5.37 -6.71
C VAL A 141 2.58 -4.23 -6.66
N LEU A 142 2.96 -3.08 -6.09
CA LEU A 142 2.13 -1.87 -6.01
C LEU A 142 3.00 -0.61 -6.17
N LEU A 143 3.01 -0.05 -7.37
CA LEU A 143 3.85 1.11 -7.75
C LEU A 143 3.07 2.42 -7.78
N SER A 144 2.07 2.57 -6.92
CA SER A 144 1.20 3.76 -6.88
C SER A 144 1.98 5.04 -6.60
N ASN A 145 1.60 6.15 -7.24
CA ASN A 145 2.18 7.48 -7.02
C ASN A 145 1.78 8.09 -5.67
N ALA A 146 0.64 7.68 -5.13
CA ALA A 146 0.15 8.14 -3.83
C ALA A 146 -0.82 7.11 -3.25
N GLU A 147 -0.64 6.79 -1.97
CA GLU A 147 -1.50 5.88 -1.21
C GLU A 147 -1.73 6.39 0.21
N GLY A 148 -3.00 6.37 0.63
CA GLY A 148 -3.31 6.58 2.04
C GLY A 148 -2.80 5.44 2.93
N TRP A 149 -2.90 4.20 2.45
CA TRP A 149 -2.42 3.01 3.13
C TRP A 149 -1.87 1.93 2.18
N GLY A 150 -2.65 1.49 1.18
CA GLY A 150 -2.30 0.37 0.31
C GLY A 150 -2.73 -0.97 0.90
N LEU A 151 -4.03 -1.18 1.09
CA LEU A 151 -4.60 -2.40 1.73
C LEU A 151 -4.11 -3.70 1.09
N ALA A 152 -3.85 -3.71 -0.23
CA ALA A 152 -3.31 -4.87 -0.93
C ALA A 152 -1.98 -5.37 -0.34
N LEU A 153 -1.15 -4.47 0.24
CA LEU A 153 0.09 -4.87 0.91
C LEU A 153 -0.19 -5.55 2.25
N THR A 154 -1.14 -5.03 3.02
CA THR A 154 -1.57 -5.68 4.28
C THR A 154 -2.19 -7.05 4.01
N GLU A 155 -3.02 -7.18 2.96
CA GLU A 155 -3.61 -8.45 2.53
C GLU A 155 -2.52 -9.45 2.15
N ALA A 156 -1.50 -9.00 1.38
CA ALA A 156 -0.34 -9.81 1.02
C ALA A 156 0.44 -10.28 2.25
N MET A 157 0.77 -9.36 3.17
CA MET A 157 1.49 -9.68 4.40
C MET A 157 0.75 -10.71 5.24
N LEU A 158 -0.55 -10.53 5.49
CA LEU A 158 -1.34 -11.49 6.26
C LEU A 158 -1.44 -12.85 5.57
N SER A 159 -1.33 -12.89 4.25
CA SER A 159 -1.25 -14.13 3.45
C SER A 159 0.17 -14.70 3.34
N GLY A 160 1.15 -14.11 4.05
CA GLY A 160 2.55 -14.55 4.03
C GLY A 160 3.24 -14.36 2.68
N THR A 161 2.87 -13.31 1.94
CA THR A 161 3.41 -12.98 0.62
C THR A 161 4.20 -11.68 0.70
N PRO A 162 5.50 -11.65 0.30
CA PRO A 162 6.30 -10.44 0.27
C PRO A 162 5.82 -9.47 -0.81
N PHE A 163 6.32 -8.24 -0.80
CA PHE A 163 5.86 -7.25 -1.77
C PHE A 163 6.96 -6.32 -2.28
N ILE A 164 6.74 -5.83 -3.51
CA ILE A 164 7.50 -4.75 -4.16
C ILE A 164 6.59 -3.53 -4.18
N ALA A 165 7.00 -2.41 -3.58
CA ALA A 165 6.13 -1.24 -3.56
C ALA A 165 6.89 0.08 -3.61
N ALA A 166 6.25 1.11 -4.17
CA ALA A 166 6.77 2.47 -4.17
C ALA A 166 6.84 3.02 -2.73
N VAL A 167 7.94 3.70 -2.43
CA VAL A 167 8.19 4.31 -1.11
C VAL A 167 7.42 5.62 -1.01
N THR A 168 6.09 5.56 -0.87
CA THR A 168 5.23 6.74 -0.77
C THR A 168 4.03 6.50 0.14
N GLY A 169 3.57 7.57 0.79
CA GLY A 169 2.38 7.58 1.64
C GLY A 169 2.39 6.48 2.70
N GLY A 170 1.24 5.90 2.97
CA GLY A 170 1.07 4.84 3.98
C GLY A 170 1.69 3.48 3.61
N MET A 171 2.16 3.29 2.37
CA MET A 171 2.92 2.08 2.01
C MET A 171 4.25 2.00 2.77
N GLN A 172 4.86 3.15 3.09
CA GLN A 172 6.10 3.23 3.87
C GLN A 172 5.94 2.65 5.28
N ASP A 173 4.79 2.85 5.90
CA ASP A 173 4.50 2.30 7.24
C ASP A 173 4.55 0.76 7.23
N GLN A 174 4.17 0.13 6.11
CA GLN A 174 4.13 -1.32 5.97
C GLN A 174 5.50 -1.95 5.63
N MET A 175 6.47 -1.11 5.23
CA MET A 175 7.85 -1.54 4.98
C MET A 175 8.71 -1.55 6.24
N ARG A 176 8.24 -0.97 7.35
CA ARG A 176 8.95 -0.89 8.62
C ARG A 176 10.36 -0.34 8.45
N PHE A 177 10.50 0.85 7.87
CA PHE A 177 11.80 1.51 7.83
C PHE A 177 12.35 1.78 9.23
N GLU A 178 13.66 1.61 9.39
CA GLU A 178 14.36 1.74 10.65
C GLU A 178 15.32 2.93 10.64
N ASP A 179 15.46 3.56 11.81
CA ASP A 179 16.54 4.51 12.08
C ASP A 179 17.88 3.78 12.37
N GLU A 180 18.89 4.55 12.76
CA GLU A 180 20.22 4.01 13.07
C GLU A 180 20.22 3.06 14.28
N ASP A 181 19.28 3.25 15.19
CA ASP A 181 19.08 2.43 16.38
C ASP A 181 18.20 1.19 16.15
N GLY A 182 17.74 0.97 14.91
CA GLY A 182 16.86 -0.14 14.54
C GLY A 182 15.40 0.05 14.96
N LYS A 183 15.02 1.28 15.33
CA LYS A 183 13.65 1.62 15.72
C LYS A 183 12.83 1.99 14.50
N TRP A 184 11.58 1.51 14.45
CA TRP A 184 10.62 1.91 13.43
C TRP A 184 10.40 3.42 13.41
N ILE A 185 10.64 4.04 12.24
CA ILE A 185 10.58 5.50 12.10
C ILE A 185 9.14 6.02 12.14
N GLU A 186 8.97 7.17 12.79
CA GLU A 186 7.72 7.93 12.72
C GLU A 186 7.82 9.00 11.62
N PHE A 187 6.94 8.93 10.63
CA PHE A 187 6.84 9.97 9.60
C PHE A 187 6.28 11.27 10.19
N ASN A 188 6.83 12.39 9.75
CA ASN A 188 6.51 13.73 10.23
C ASN A 188 6.41 14.73 9.07
N SER A 189 6.29 16.02 9.37
CA SER A 189 6.13 17.09 8.38
C SER A 189 7.34 17.32 7.47
N GLU A 190 8.51 16.79 7.82
CA GLU A 190 9.71 16.87 6.99
C GLU A 190 9.70 15.79 5.90
N ILE A 191 8.75 14.85 5.98
CA ILE A 191 8.53 13.76 5.04
C ILE A 191 7.09 13.90 4.51
N PRO A 192 6.85 14.78 3.54
CA PRO A 192 5.49 15.12 3.10
C PRO A 192 4.77 13.95 2.40
N SER A 193 5.46 13.17 1.58
CA SER A 193 4.92 12.00 0.87
C SER A 193 5.85 10.81 0.93
N ASN A 194 7.17 11.03 0.89
CA ASN A 194 8.20 10.01 0.97
C ASN A 194 9.46 10.55 1.66
N HIS A 195 10.35 9.67 2.10
CA HIS A 195 11.57 10.05 2.80
C HIS A 195 12.79 10.27 1.87
N HIS A 196 12.58 10.36 0.56
CA HIS A 196 13.61 10.61 -0.46
C HIS A 196 14.84 9.68 -0.35
N GLY A 197 14.60 8.42 0.01
CA GLY A 197 15.66 7.42 0.15
C GLY A 197 16.58 7.62 1.36
N ARG A 198 16.22 8.43 2.35
CA ARG A 198 17.00 8.66 3.59
C ARG A 198 17.21 7.37 4.37
N TYR A 199 16.17 6.54 4.50
CA TYR A 199 16.22 5.29 5.23
C TYR A 199 16.38 4.12 4.27
N LYS A 200 17.28 3.19 4.61
CA LYS A 200 17.64 2.03 3.78
C LYS A 200 17.35 0.70 4.48
N LYS A 201 17.36 0.69 5.80
CA LYS A 201 16.99 -0.50 6.57
C LYS A 201 15.47 -0.60 6.65
N HIS A 202 14.94 -1.74 6.37
CA HIS A 202 13.51 -2.02 6.35
C HIS A 202 13.25 -3.51 6.62
N GLY A 203 12.00 -3.90 6.80
CA GLY A 203 11.61 -5.30 6.93
C GLY A 203 11.96 -6.11 5.68
N GLU A 204 12.49 -7.31 5.86
CA GLU A 204 12.95 -8.18 4.76
C GLU A 204 11.83 -8.56 3.77
N TRP A 205 10.58 -8.52 4.20
CA TRP A 205 9.42 -8.82 3.35
C TRP A 205 9.09 -7.75 2.31
N ALA A 206 9.68 -6.57 2.42
CA ALA A 206 9.45 -5.45 1.54
C ALA A 206 10.65 -5.23 0.62
N LEU A 207 10.40 -5.05 -0.68
CA LEU A 207 11.39 -4.63 -1.66
C LEU A 207 11.03 -3.19 -2.11
N PRO A 208 11.61 -2.16 -1.48
CA PRO A 208 11.26 -0.77 -1.74
C PRO A 208 11.71 -0.32 -3.13
N VAL A 209 10.81 0.39 -3.83
CA VAL A 209 11.14 1.15 -5.04
C VAL A 209 11.14 2.63 -4.68
N TYR A 210 12.31 3.25 -4.71
CA TYR A 210 12.46 4.62 -4.25
C TYR A 210 11.96 5.63 -5.29
N ILE A 211 11.43 6.75 -4.79
CA ILE A 211 10.91 7.82 -5.63
C ILE A 211 12.05 8.56 -6.33
N LYS A 212 11.91 8.77 -7.63
CA LYS A 212 12.87 9.49 -8.48
C LYS A 212 12.51 10.94 -8.70
N SER A 213 11.21 11.21 -8.79
CA SER A 213 10.71 12.57 -8.94
C SER A 213 9.35 12.70 -8.28
N SER A 214 8.96 13.92 -7.94
CA SER A 214 7.63 14.23 -7.44
C SER A 214 7.09 15.43 -8.20
N SER A 215 5.81 15.40 -8.53
CA SER A 215 5.10 16.53 -9.13
C SER A 215 3.94 16.96 -8.25
N ILE A 216 3.63 18.26 -8.27
CA ILE A 216 2.43 18.75 -7.61
C ILE A 216 1.28 18.63 -8.59
N VAL A 217 0.31 17.81 -8.21
CA VAL A 217 -0.96 17.66 -8.90
C VAL A 217 -2.06 18.08 -7.95
N GLY A 218 -3.03 18.79 -8.41
CA GLY A 218 -4.07 19.29 -7.51
C GLY A 218 -5.38 19.55 -8.20
N SER A 219 -6.39 19.72 -7.38
CA SER A 219 -7.70 20.21 -7.78
C SER A 219 -8.04 21.46 -6.95
N PRO A 220 -9.06 22.25 -7.29
CA PRO A 220 -9.43 23.41 -6.49
C PRO A 220 -9.67 23.11 -5.00
N SER A 221 -10.19 21.92 -4.69
CA SER A 221 -10.44 21.48 -3.30
C SER A 221 -9.20 20.96 -2.58
N THR A 222 -8.20 20.48 -3.32
CA THR A 222 -6.96 19.89 -2.79
C THR A 222 -5.77 20.30 -3.67
N PRO A 223 -5.30 21.57 -3.55
CA PRO A 223 -4.36 22.14 -4.53
C PRO A 223 -2.91 21.62 -4.39
N TYR A 224 -2.56 21.00 -3.27
CA TYR A 224 -1.19 20.60 -2.98
C TYR A 224 -1.10 19.09 -2.76
N ILE A 225 -1.41 18.30 -3.80
CA ILE A 225 -1.19 16.85 -3.80
C ILE A 225 0.12 16.56 -4.52
N TYR A 226 0.99 15.76 -3.89
CA TYR A 226 2.18 15.23 -4.53
C TYR A 226 1.88 13.88 -5.16
N ASP A 227 2.24 13.74 -6.44
CA ASP A 227 2.38 12.46 -7.11
C ASP A 227 3.86 12.10 -7.17
N ASP A 228 4.19 10.97 -6.56
CA ASP A 228 5.55 10.45 -6.47
C ASP A 228 5.78 9.42 -7.59
N HIS A 229 6.81 9.64 -8.40
CA HIS A 229 7.10 8.81 -9.56
C HIS A 229 8.33 7.94 -9.31
N ILE A 230 8.18 6.65 -9.58
CA ILE A 230 9.27 5.66 -9.55
C ILE A 230 9.94 5.58 -10.91
N ASP A 231 11.07 4.86 -10.96
CA ASP A 231 11.68 4.41 -12.21
C ASP A 231 11.26 2.93 -12.46
N PRO A 232 10.55 2.62 -13.56
CA PRO A 232 10.19 1.25 -13.91
C PRO A 232 11.41 0.32 -14.01
N LYS A 233 12.58 0.85 -14.33
CA LYS A 233 13.82 0.10 -14.34
C LYS A 233 14.20 -0.37 -12.92
N GLU A 234 14.13 0.51 -11.91
CA GLU A 234 14.37 0.13 -10.51
C GLU A 234 13.35 -0.91 -10.05
N ALA A 235 12.07 -0.72 -10.40
CA ALA A 235 11.04 -1.72 -10.11
C ALA A 235 11.36 -3.09 -10.74
N SER A 236 11.86 -3.12 -11.99
CA SER A 236 12.30 -4.36 -12.64
C SER A 236 13.50 -5.02 -11.95
N GLU A 237 14.38 -4.23 -11.34
CA GLU A 237 15.49 -4.73 -10.54
C GLU A 237 15.01 -5.39 -9.24
N ARG A 238 13.99 -4.81 -8.58
CA ARG A 238 13.33 -5.44 -7.43
C ARG A 238 12.60 -6.73 -7.81
N MET A 239 11.95 -6.78 -8.98
CA MET A 239 11.37 -8.03 -9.50
C MET A 239 12.43 -9.11 -9.72
N MET A 240 13.58 -8.74 -10.31
CA MET A 240 14.70 -9.64 -10.49
C MET A 240 15.32 -10.11 -9.17
N GLU A 241 15.42 -9.23 -8.18
CA GLU A 241 15.89 -9.57 -6.83
C GLU A 241 14.98 -10.62 -6.20
N LEU A 242 13.67 -10.39 -6.19
CA LEU A 242 12.69 -11.32 -5.65
C LEU A 242 12.67 -12.66 -6.42
N TYR A 243 12.80 -12.63 -7.74
CA TYR A 243 12.89 -13.83 -8.58
C TYR A 243 14.10 -14.70 -8.17
N LYS A 244 15.28 -14.08 -8.04
CA LYS A 244 16.53 -14.77 -7.71
C LYS A 244 16.59 -15.37 -6.30
N MET A 245 15.76 -14.90 -5.39
CA MET A 245 15.66 -15.46 -4.03
C MET A 245 15.20 -16.93 -4.03
N GLY A 246 14.43 -17.36 -5.03
CA GLY A 246 13.84 -18.69 -5.07
C GLY A 246 12.65 -18.84 -4.10
N LYS A 247 11.92 -19.95 -4.22
CA LYS A 247 10.64 -20.16 -3.49
C LYS A 247 10.79 -20.20 -1.98
N GLU A 248 11.83 -20.84 -1.50
CA GLU A 248 12.05 -21.00 -0.05
C GLU A 248 12.30 -19.67 0.64
N GLU A 249 13.18 -18.84 0.05
CA GLU A 249 13.50 -17.53 0.61
C GLU A 249 12.32 -16.55 0.51
N ARG A 250 11.60 -16.54 -0.62
CA ARG A 250 10.35 -15.78 -0.75
C ARG A 250 9.33 -16.16 0.33
N SER A 251 9.19 -17.46 0.60
CA SER A 251 8.30 -17.96 1.66
C SER A 251 8.78 -17.53 3.05
N ARG A 252 10.09 -17.57 3.31
CA ARG A 252 10.69 -17.15 4.59
C ARG A 252 10.42 -15.68 4.87
N ILE A 253 10.77 -14.81 3.93
CA ILE A 253 10.56 -13.35 4.10
C ILE A 253 9.09 -12.97 4.17
N GLY A 254 8.23 -13.65 3.40
CA GLY A 254 6.78 -13.47 3.50
C GLY A 254 6.23 -13.82 4.87
N LYS A 255 6.74 -14.91 5.48
CA LYS A 255 6.41 -15.31 6.86
C LYS A 255 6.83 -14.25 7.88
N LEU A 256 8.02 -13.67 7.74
CA LEU A 256 8.49 -12.58 8.61
C LEU A 256 7.54 -11.37 8.54
N GLY A 257 7.10 -11.00 7.33
CA GLY A 257 6.12 -9.93 7.13
C GLY A 257 4.79 -10.23 7.81
N MET A 258 4.30 -11.46 7.70
CA MET A 258 3.08 -11.91 8.35
C MET A 258 3.21 -11.85 9.88
N GLU A 259 4.29 -12.37 10.44
CA GLU A 259 4.54 -12.36 11.88
C GLU A 259 4.62 -10.93 12.42
N TRP A 260 5.28 -10.02 11.73
CA TRP A 260 5.33 -8.61 12.11
C TRP A 260 3.94 -7.94 12.02
N ALA A 261 3.19 -8.15 10.93
CA ALA A 261 1.85 -7.58 10.76
C ALA A 261 0.87 -8.04 11.85
N LEU A 262 0.98 -9.30 12.28
CA LEU A 262 0.20 -9.88 13.37
C LEU A 262 0.71 -9.44 14.75
N GLY A 263 1.96 -9.02 14.86
CA GLY A 263 2.62 -8.59 16.10
C GLY A 263 2.02 -7.32 16.70
N ASP A 264 2.49 -6.98 17.91
CA ASP A 264 1.98 -5.80 18.63
C ASP A 264 2.55 -4.49 18.08
N GLU A 265 3.75 -4.51 17.51
CA GLU A 265 4.38 -3.32 16.92
C GLU A 265 3.54 -2.80 15.75
N ALA A 266 3.23 -3.63 14.77
CA ALA A 266 2.41 -3.26 13.62
C ALA A 266 0.93 -3.19 13.97
N GLY A 267 0.38 -4.28 14.47
CA GLY A 267 -1.02 -4.36 14.88
C GLY A 267 -2.01 -4.26 13.71
N PHE A 268 -1.70 -4.89 12.56
CA PHE A 268 -2.49 -4.78 11.32
C PHE A 268 -3.68 -5.76 11.28
N THR A 269 -4.20 -6.13 12.44
CA THR A 269 -5.42 -6.93 12.54
C THR A 269 -6.64 -6.08 12.90
N SER A 270 -7.82 -6.49 12.44
CA SER A 270 -9.07 -5.82 12.76
C SER A 270 -9.34 -5.76 14.27
N GLU A 271 -8.94 -6.79 15.01
CA GLU A 271 -9.04 -6.84 16.46
C GLU A 271 -8.19 -5.74 17.12
N LYS A 272 -6.90 -5.67 16.77
CA LYS A 272 -5.98 -4.65 17.31
C LYS A 272 -6.37 -3.24 16.92
N MET A 273 -6.85 -3.05 15.70
CA MET A 273 -7.40 -1.76 15.25
C MET A 273 -8.62 -1.37 16.10
N SER A 274 -9.57 -2.29 16.30
CA SER A 274 -10.77 -2.04 17.11
C SER A 274 -10.42 -1.72 18.57
N ASN A 275 -9.48 -2.46 19.17
CA ASN A 275 -9.03 -2.20 20.54
C ASN A 275 -8.40 -0.80 20.68
N LYS A 276 -7.55 -0.39 19.73
CA LYS A 276 -6.98 0.97 19.72
C LYS A 276 -8.05 2.05 19.58
N ILE A 277 -9.13 1.81 18.82
CA ILE A 277 -10.27 2.73 18.69
C ILE A 277 -11.03 2.81 20.03
N ILE A 278 -11.34 1.66 20.65
CA ILE A 278 -12.04 1.59 21.94
C ILE A 278 -11.24 2.33 23.01
N GLU A 279 -9.96 1.99 23.19
CA GLU A 279 -9.06 2.66 24.16
C GLU A 279 -8.99 4.17 23.94
N SER A 280 -8.93 4.62 22.69
CA SER A 280 -8.90 6.04 22.34
C SER A 280 -10.22 6.72 22.66
N THR A 281 -11.34 6.02 22.48
CA THR A 281 -12.69 6.50 22.81
C THR A 281 -12.88 6.59 24.32
N ASP A 282 -12.44 5.59 25.06
CA ASP A 282 -12.48 5.60 26.53
C ASP A 282 -11.65 6.74 27.13
N LEU A 283 -10.45 6.96 26.56
CA LEU A 283 -9.62 8.10 26.93
C LEU A 283 -10.33 9.43 26.64
N LEU A 284 -11.01 9.53 25.49
CA LEU A 284 -11.78 10.72 25.15
C LEU A 284 -12.88 10.98 26.18
N PHE A 285 -13.68 9.98 26.54
CA PHE A 285 -14.74 10.13 27.53
C PHE A 285 -14.21 10.49 28.93
N LYS A 286 -13.05 9.96 29.33
CA LYS A 286 -12.41 10.32 30.61
C LYS A 286 -11.89 11.75 30.65
N THR A 287 -11.50 12.30 29.51
CA THR A 287 -10.84 13.63 29.42
C THR A 287 -11.73 14.72 28.87
N TRP A 288 -12.83 14.36 28.20
CA TRP A 288 -13.72 15.31 27.54
C TRP A 288 -14.46 16.16 28.56
N LYS A 289 -14.51 17.46 28.28
CA LYS A 289 -15.35 18.41 29.03
C LYS A 289 -16.33 19.06 28.08
N PRO A 290 -17.62 19.22 28.48
CA PRO A 290 -18.60 19.92 27.64
C PRO A 290 -18.11 21.33 27.35
N ARG A 291 -18.25 21.76 26.09
CA ARG A 291 -18.08 23.18 25.77
C ARG A 291 -19.30 23.93 26.22
N ASN A 292 -19.12 25.18 26.67
CA ASN A 292 -20.26 26.07 26.90
C ASN A 292 -21.04 26.23 25.60
N LYS A 293 -22.32 25.89 25.64
CA LYS A 293 -23.22 25.98 24.48
C LYS A 293 -23.38 27.41 23.94
N TYR A 294 -23.29 28.39 24.86
CA TYR A 294 -23.55 29.78 24.56
C TYR A 294 -22.38 30.63 25.07
N VAL A 295 -21.92 31.55 24.24
CA VAL A 295 -20.94 32.58 24.59
C VAL A 295 -21.66 33.93 24.44
N PHE A 296 -21.78 34.68 25.54
CA PHE A 296 -22.23 36.06 25.47
C PHE A 296 -21.10 36.88 24.82
N LEU A 297 -21.34 37.39 23.61
CA LEU A 297 -20.43 38.31 22.95
C LEU A 297 -20.99 39.71 23.11
N LYS A 298 -20.15 40.66 23.55
CA LYS A 298 -20.47 42.09 23.41
C LYS A 298 -20.45 42.45 21.95
N ASP A 299 -21.28 43.41 21.54
CA ASP A 299 -21.45 43.84 20.15
C ASP A 299 -20.08 44.15 19.43
N THR A 300 -19.16 44.76 20.18
CA THR A 300 -17.79 45.06 19.70
C THR A 300 -16.91 43.83 19.45
N GLU A 301 -17.25 42.66 20.04
CA GLU A 301 -16.51 41.41 19.86
C GLU A 301 -17.09 40.56 18.73
N TYR A 302 -18.38 40.79 18.39
CA TYR A 302 -19.06 40.07 17.32
C TYR A 302 -18.42 40.34 15.96
N VAL A 303 -18.16 41.62 15.65
CA VAL A 303 -17.55 42.04 14.38
C VAL A 303 -16.13 41.45 14.20
N LYS A 304 -15.35 41.33 15.27
CA LYS A 304 -14.00 40.76 15.22
C LYS A 304 -13.98 39.23 14.98
N ARG A 305 -15.06 38.51 15.29
CA ARG A 305 -15.13 37.05 15.14
C ARG A 305 -15.85 36.59 13.88
N VAL A 306 -16.73 37.41 13.29
CA VAL A 306 -17.54 37.03 12.14
C VAL A 306 -16.85 37.32 10.80
N LEU A 307 -15.79 38.12 10.80
CA LEU A 307 -15.04 38.45 9.57
C LEU A 307 -13.57 37.96 9.64
N PRO A 308 -13.30 36.66 9.76
CA PRO A 308 -11.92 36.17 9.80
C PRO A 308 -11.29 35.95 8.41
N HIS A 309 -12.07 36.10 7.33
CA HIS A 309 -11.55 35.80 5.99
C HIS A 309 -11.83 36.96 5.04
N LYS A 310 -10.76 37.56 4.55
CA LYS A 310 -10.84 38.29 3.29
C LYS A 310 -11.25 37.28 2.22
N LEU A 311 -12.42 37.42 1.65
CA LEU A 311 -12.77 36.82 0.38
C LEU A 311 -11.75 37.35 -0.64
N ILE A 312 -10.76 36.54 -0.98
CA ILE A 312 -9.89 36.79 -2.14
C ILE A 312 -10.68 36.23 -3.33
N TYR A 313 -11.20 37.14 -4.16
CA TYR A 313 -11.73 36.80 -5.47
C TYR A 313 -10.57 36.66 -6.45
#